data_e2adb8f2cf0b100feac21421ceb77d96
#
_entry.id   e2adb8f2cf0b100feac21421ceb77d96
#
_cell.length_a   1.000
_cell.length_b   1.000
_cell.length_c   1.000
_cell.angle_alpha   90.00
_cell.angle_beta   90.00
_cell.angle_gamma   90.00
#
_symmetry.space_group_name_H-M   'P 1'
#
loop_
_entity.id
_entity.type
_entity.pdbx_description
1 polymer ?
#
loop_
_entity_poly.entity_id
_entity_poly.type
_entity_poly.pdbx_seq_one_letter_code
_entity_poly.pdbx_strand_id
1 'polypeptide(L)'
;IDNPANFPPHGDIIDIKEPVIHITIVTPVEFMDGVMTLLKEKRGTFMNLDHLSNQRVIVKYEMPMGEMVIDFYNKLKSVSKGYASFDYEVAGFRSSDVVLMEILLHGTPVDALSVVVHKDKAQTLGRALCAKLKELIGRQQFEVAVQAAVNGKVIARETIPAFRKDVIAKCYGGDISRKRKKKEK
;
A
#
# COMPACT_ATOMS: atom_id res chain seq x y z
N ILE A 1 6.75 -10.06 -14.20
CA ILE A 1 5.28 -10.24 -14.07
C ILE A 1 4.64 -8.89 -14.30
N ASP A 2 3.78 -8.79 -15.29
CA ASP A 2 3.13 -7.54 -15.69
C ASP A 2 1.79 -7.32 -14.96
N ASN A 3 1.21 -8.38 -14.42
CA ASN A 3 -0.07 -8.33 -13.72
C ASN A 3 0.03 -9.05 -12.36
N PRO A 4 -0.37 -8.41 -11.25
CA PRO A 4 -0.42 -9.04 -9.93
C PRO A 4 -1.21 -10.35 -9.88
N ALA A 5 -2.26 -10.50 -10.69
CA ALA A 5 -3.05 -11.71 -10.77
C ALA A 5 -2.26 -12.95 -11.25
N ASN A 6 -1.16 -12.73 -11.99
CA ASN A 6 -0.26 -13.80 -12.47
C ASN A 6 0.88 -14.08 -11.49
N PHE A 7 0.80 -13.61 -10.26
CA PHE A 7 1.82 -13.85 -9.26
C PHE A 7 1.84 -15.33 -8.86
N PRO A 8 2.99 -16.01 -8.96
CA PRO A 8 3.05 -17.45 -8.65
C PRO A 8 2.84 -17.71 -7.15
N PRO A 9 2.44 -18.94 -6.79
CA PRO A 9 2.35 -19.34 -5.39
C PRO A 9 3.69 -19.19 -4.68
N HIS A 10 3.67 -18.78 -3.41
CA HIS A 10 4.89 -18.48 -2.64
C HIS A 10 5.91 -19.64 -2.60
N GLY A 11 5.44 -20.91 -2.68
CA GLY A 11 6.31 -22.09 -2.70
C GLY A 11 7.11 -22.27 -3.98
N ASP A 12 6.70 -21.65 -5.08
CA ASP A 12 7.33 -21.77 -6.40
C ASP A 12 8.30 -20.62 -6.70
N ILE A 13 8.41 -19.66 -5.77
CA ILE A 13 9.24 -18.47 -5.95
C ILE A 13 10.62 -18.73 -5.35
N ILE A 14 11.65 -18.64 -6.20
CA ILE A 14 13.06 -18.76 -5.80
C ILE A 14 13.63 -17.39 -5.40
N ASP A 15 13.36 -16.36 -6.20
CA ASP A 15 13.83 -14.99 -5.96
C ASP A 15 12.87 -13.99 -6.61
N ILE A 16 12.70 -12.85 -5.97
CA ILE A 16 11.90 -11.75 -6.51
C ILE A 16 12.82 -10.56 -6.72
N LYS A 17 12.83 -10.05 -7.96
CA LYS A 17 13.62 -8.86 -8.32
C LYS A 17 12.68 -7.73 -8.72
N GLU A 18 12.95 -6.55 -8.16
CA GLU A 18 12.26 -5.31 -8.56
C GLU A 18 13.19 -4.42 -9.39
N PRO A 19 12.65 -3.69 -10.38
CA PRO A 19 13.45 -2.72 -11.12
C PRO A 19 13.88 -1.58 -10.21
N VAL A 20 15.14 -1.17 -10.32
CA VAL A 20 15.71 -0.06 -9.59
C VAL A 20 16.14 1.05 -10.53
N ILE A 21 16.11 2.27 -10.03
CA ILE A 21 16.52 3.48 -10.73
C ILE A 21 17.59 4.22 -9.94
N HIS A 22 18.49 4.86 -10.65
CA HIS A 22 19.34 5.91 -10.10
C HIS A 22 18.59 7.24 -10.27
N ILE A 23 18.26 7.87 -9.16
CA ILE A 23 17.61 9.17 -9.16
C ILE A 23 18.60 10.25 -8.77
N THR A 24 18.64 11.32 -9.56
CA THR A 24 19.46 12.51 -9.32
C THR A 24 18.53 13.68 -9.01
N ILE A 25 18.66 14.27 -7.84
CA ILE A 25 17.82 15.38 -7.39
C ILE A 25 18.67 16.61 -7.18
N VAL A 26 18.29 17.71 -7.84
CA VAL A 26 18.89 19.04 -7.62
C VAL A 26 17.95 19.83 -6.73
N THR A 27 18.46 20.29 -5.58
CA THR A 27 17.65 21.02 -4.59
C THR A 27 18.48 22.12 -3.91
N PRO A 28 17.84 23.20 -3.41
CA PRO A 28 18.51 24.13 -2.51
C PRO A 28 18.96 23.42 -1.21
N VAL A 29 20.07 23.86 -0.64
CA VAL A 29 20.66 23.29 0.57
C VAL A 29 19.66 23.24 1.74
N GLU A 30 18.81 24.26 1.85
CA GLU A 30 17.78 24.35 2.93
C GLU A 30 16.75 23.23 2.91
N PHE A 31 16.51 22.58 1.76
CA PHE A 31 15.55 21.47 1.62
C PHE A 31 16.21 20.08 1.55
N MET A 32 17.54 20.05 1.60
CA MET A 32 18.32 18.81 1.44
C MET A 32 17.89 17.72 2.44
N ASP A 33 17.79 18.06 3.72
CA ASP A 33 17.45 17.08 4.77
C ASP A 33 16.05 16.49 4.59
N GLY A 34 15.07 17.32 4.19
CA GLY A 34 13.73 16.88 3.87
C GLY A 34 13.69 15.95 2.66
N VAL A 35 14.45 16.26 1.61
CA VAL A 35 14.58 15.41 0.41
C VAL A 35 15.24 14.08 0.76
N MET A 36 16.34 14.09 1.55
CA MET A 36 17.02 12.87 1.97
C MET A 36 16.11 11.98 2.85
N THR A 37 15.31 12.58 3.73
CA THR A 37 14.33 11.87 4.54
C THR A 37 13.27 11.20 3.66
N LEU A 38 12.72 11.93 2.68
CA LEU A 38 11.76 11.38 1.71
C LEU A 38 12.35 10.19 0.94
N LEU A 39 13.60 10.30 0.47
CA LEU A 39 14.26 9.22 -0.26
C LEU A 39 14.46 7.97 0.61
N LYS A 40 14.82 8.13 1.88
CA LYS A 40 14.91 7.02 2.84
C LYS A 40 13.56 6.34 3.08
N GLU A 41 12.47 7.12 3.25
CA GLU A 41 11.11 6.58 3.35
C GLU A 41 10.70 5.78 2.11
N LYS A 42 11.23 6.15 0.95
CA LYS A 42 11.02 5.49 -0.34
C LYS A 42 12.02 4.36 -0.62
N ARG A 43 12.63 3.79 0.41
CA ARG A 43 13.60 2.68 0.33
C ARG A 43 14.84 3.02 -0.51
N GLY A 44 15.16 4.29 -0.61
CA GLY A 44 16.34 4.76 -1.33
C GLY A 44 17.63 4.46 -0.57
N THR A 45 18.65 4.03 -1.31
CA THR A 45 20.01 3.86 -0.84
C THR A 45 20.85 5.06 -1.30
N PHE A 46 21.49 5.73 -0.37
CA PHE A 46 22.36 6.87 -0.67
C PHE A 46 23.53 6.44 -1.56
N MET A 47 23.82 7.21 -2.59
CA MET A 47 24.96 7.00 -3.48
C MET A 47 25.99 8.12 -3.34
N ASN A 48 25.59 9.36 -3.62
CA ASN A 48 26.49 10.51 -3.62
C ASN A 48 25.75 11.81 -3.32
N LEU A 49 26.51 12.82 -2.86
CA LEU A 49 26.08 14.19 -2.66
C LEU A 49 27.16 15.13 -3.19
N ASP A 50 26.81 15.94 -4.17
CA ASP A 50 27.69 16.92 -4.79
C ASP A 50 27.16 18.33 -4.56
N HIS A 51 28.04 19.28 -4.29
CA HIS A 51 27.70 20.69 -4.21
C HIS A 51 27.81 21.33 -5.57
N LEU A 52 26.67 21.73 -6.16
CA LEU A 52 26.65 22.46 -7.44
C LEU A 52 27.05 23.93 -7.26
N SER A 53 26.68 24.51 -6.10
CA SER A 53 27.02 25.86 -5.68
C SER A 53 26.88 26.00 -4.17
N ASN A 54 27.17 27.16 -3.60
CA ASN A 54 26.94 27.44 -2.18
C ASN A 54 25.47 27.33 -1.76
N GLN A 55 24.54 27.35 -2.71
CA GLN A 55 23.08 27.34 -2.45
C GLN A 55 22.38 26.09 -2.96
N ARG A 56 23.00 25.26 -3.81
CA ARG A 56 22.38 24.08 -4.42
C ARG A 56 23.26 22.85 -4.30
N VAL A 57 22.59 21.72 -4.06
CA VAL A 57 23.19 20.40 -3.99
C VAL A 57 22.54 19.44 -4.98
N ILE A 58 23.33 18.48 -5.41
CA ILE A 58 22.90 17.33 -6.19
C ILE A 58 22.96 16.12 -5.26
N VAL A 59 21.82 15.47 -5.08
CA VAL A 59 21.70 14.26 -4.26
C VAL A 59 21.40 13.08 -5.17
N LYS A 60 22.22 12.02 -5.10
CA LYS A 60 22.04 10.80 -5.90
C LYS A 60 21.70 9.63 -5.02
N TYR A 61 20.65 8.92 -5.40
CA TYR A 61 20.15 7.73 -4.70
C TYR A 61 19.83 6.63 -5.71
N GLU A 62 19.95 5.39 -5.27
CA GLU A 62 19.34 4.23 -5.90
C GLU A 62 18.04 3.91 -5.18
N MET A 63 16.93 3.75 -5.91
CA MET A 63 15.65 3.42 -5.31
C MET A 63 14.81 2.52 -6.22
N PRO A 64 13.86 1.74 -5.65
CA PRO A 64 12.92 0.96 -6.45
C PRO A 64 12.05 1.85 -7.31
N MET A 65 11.89 1.46 -8.58
CA MET A 65 11.08 2.23 -9.55
C MET A 65 9.61 2.36 -9.11
N GLY A 66 9.05 1.33 -8.49
CA GLY A 66 7.68 1.36 -7.98
C GLY A 66 7.42 2.44 -6.93
N GLU A 67 8.42 2.81 -6.14
CA GLU A 67 8.31 3.87 -5.14
C GLU A 67 8.30 5.28 -5.77
N MET A 68 8.88 5.42 -6.97
CA MET A 68 8.85 6.68 -7.72
C MET A 68 7.48 6.92 -8.36
N VAL A 69 6.87 5.88 -8.92
CA VAL A 69 5.58 5.99 -9.63
C VAL A 69 4.46 6.44 -8.68
N ILE A 70 4.52 6.01 -7.42
CA ILE A 70 3.47 6.28 -6.43
C ILE A 70 3.80 7.56 -5.65
N ASP A 71 3.16 8.67 -6.03
CA ASP A 71 3.09 9.93 -5.25
C ASP A 71 4.45 10.60 -4.91
N PHE A 72 5.55 10.13 -5.50
CA PHE A 72 6.88 10.66 -5.22
C PHE A 72 7.01 12.14 -5.64
N TYR A 73 6.54 12.45 -6.84
CA TYR A 73 6.62 13.81 -7.39
C TYR A 73 5.92 14.85 -6.51
N ASN A 74 4.70 14.53 -6.05
CA ASN A 74 3.93 15.42 -5.21
C ASN A 74 4.60 15.62 -3.84
N LYS A 75 5.15 14.55 -3.27
CA LYS A 75 5.89 14.62 -2.02
C LYS A 75 7.18 15.41 -2.16
N LEU A 76 7.94 15.20 -3.24
CA LEU A 76 9.16 15.97 -3.52
C LEU A 76 8.85 17.46 -3.66
N LYS A 77 7.79 17.82 -4.39
CA LYS A 77 7.32 19.21 -4.49
C LYS A 77 6.94 19.79 -3.13
N SER A 78 6.21 19.03 -2.34
CA SER A 78 5.79 19.48 -1.00
C SER A 78 6.98 19.76 -0.08
N VAL A 79 7.93 18.83 -0.02
CA VAL A 79 9.12 18.94 0.86
C VAL A 79 10.05 20.07 0.42
N SER A 80 10.17 20.31 -0.89
CA SER A 80 11.08 21.31 -1.45
C SER A 80 10.38 22.63 -1.82
N LYS A 81 9.10 22.79 -1.48
CA LYS A 81 8.28 23.95 -1.90
C LYS A 81 8.32 24.19 -3.43
N GLY A 82 8.51 23.13 -4.20
CA GLY A 82 8.60 23.18 -5.66
C GLY A 82 9.97 23.53 -6.22
N TYR A 83 10.99 23.73 -5.40
CA TYR A 83 12.33 24.12 -5.86
C TYR A 83 13.24 22.93 -6.25
N ALA A 84 12.88 21.69 -5.90
CA ALA A 84 13.62 20.53 -6.33
C ALA A 84 13.21 20.08 -7.74
N SER A 85 14.19 19.71 -8.53
CA SER A 85 14.03 18.98 -9.78
C SER A 85 14.71 17.63 -9.69
N PHE A 86 14.21 16.64 -10.44
CA PHE A 86 14.84 15.33 -10.49
C PHE A 86 14.88 14.78 -11.90
N ASP A 87 15.84 13.91 -12.11
CA ASP A 87 16.00 13.06 -13.27
C ASP A 87 16.30 11.63 -12.81
N TYR A 88 16.03 10.63 -13.64
CA TYR A 88 16.27 9.24 -13.30
C TYR A 88 16.70 8.41 -14.50
N GLU A 89 17.46 7.37 -14.25
CA GLU A 89 17.85 6.36 -15.22
C GLU A 89 17.60 4.95 -14.65
N VAL A 90 17.25 4.01 -15.52
CA VAL A 90 17.04 2.62 -15.10
C VAL A 90 18.39 1.96 -14.84
N ALA A 91 18.57 1.44 -13.62
CA ALA A 91 19.84 0.86 -13.16
C ALA A 91 19.87 -0.67 -13.20
N GLY A 92 18.72 -1.32 -13.49
CA GLY A 92 18.62 -2.79 -13.56
C GLY A 92 17.61 -3.35 -12.56
N PHE A 93 17.91 -4.52 -12.00
CA PHE A 93 17.03 -5.24 -11.07
C PHE A 93 17.79 -5.59 -9.80
N ARG A 94 17.11 -5.48 -8.65
CA ARG A 94 17.63 -5.86 -7.33
C ARG A 94 16.67 -6.82 -6.65
N SER A 95 17.21 -7.84 -5.95
CA SER A 95 16.40 -8.71 -5.08
C SER A 95 15.70 -7.88 -4.01
N SER A 96 14.44 -8.18 -3.78
CA SER A 96 13.56 -7.43 -2.87
C SER A 96 12.52 -8.33 -2.22
N ASP A 97 12.22 -8.05 -0.96
CA ASP A 97 11.18 -8.73 -0.18
C ASP A 97 9.78 -8.16 -0.50
N VAL A 98 9.37 -8.26 -1.75
CA VAL A 98 8.01 -7.88 -2.15
C VAL A 98 7.07 -9.09 -2.04
N VAL A 99 5.83 -8.82 -1.73
CA VAL A 99 4.78 -9.81 -1.55
C VAL A 99 3.52 -9.38 -2.30
N LEU A 100 2.73 -10.36 -2.73
CA LEU A 100 1.39 -10.11 -3.23
C LEU A 100 0.47 -9.84 -2.04
N MET A 101 -0.16 -8.69 -2.05
CA MET A 101 -1.24 -8.35 -1.12
C MET A 101 -2.56 -8.44 -1.85
N GLU A 102 -3.40 -9.37 -1.44
CA GLU A 102 -4.73 -9.60 -1.97
C GLU A 102 -5.77 -8.86 -1.15
N ILE A 103 -6.77 -8.30 -1.81
CA ILE A 103 -7.94 -7.73 -1.14
C ILE A 103 -9.11 -8.71 -1.29
N LEU A 104 -9.68 -9.12 -0.17
CA LEU A 104 -10.83 -10.01 -0.12
C LEU A 104 -12.07 -9.23 0.29
N LEU A 105 -13.14 -9.39 -0.48
CA LEU A 105 -14.47 -8.91 -0.13
C LEU A 105 -15.34 -10.12 0.25
N HIS A 106 -15.79 -10.14 1.48
CA HIS A 106 -16.58 -11.25 2.02
C HIS A 106 -15.90 -12.63 1.87
N GLY A 107 -14.57 -12.66 1.99
CA GLY A 107 -13.75 -13.88 1.84
C GLY A 107 -13.37 -14.25 0.41
N THR A 108 -13.88 -13.53 -0.60
CA THR A 108 -13.55 -13.76 -2.01
C THR A 108 -12.47 -12.77 -2.46
N PRO A 109 -11.34 -13.22 -3.02
CA PRO A 109 -10.31 -12.34 -3.54
C PRO A 109 -10.81 -11.54 -4.74
N VAL A 110 -10.37 -10.28 -4.84
CA VAL A 110 -10.66 -9.38 -5.95
C VAL A 110 -9.36 -9.03 -6.65
N ASP A 111 -9.08 -9.69 -7.76
CA ASP A 111 -7.80 -9.59 -8.50
C ASP A 111 -7.47 -8.16 -8.91
N ALA A 112 -8.47 -7.37 -9.30
CA ALA A 112 -8.30 -5.97 -9.70
C ALA A 112 -7.80 -5.06 -8.57
N LEU A 113 -7.91 -5.49 -7.31
CA LEU A 113 -7.45 -4.77 -6.13
C LEU A 113 -6.16 -5.36 -5.52
N SER A 114 -5.65 -6.45 -6.11
CA SER A 114 -4.40 -7.07 -5.69
C SER A 114 -3.21 -6.21 -6.11
N VAL A 115 -2.25 -6.03 -5.21
CA VAL A 115 -1.06 -5.21 -5.44
C VAL A 115 0.20 -5.90 -4.93
N VAL A 116 1.30 -5.73 -5.66
CA VAL A 116 2.63 -6.16 -5.20
C VAL A 116 3.25 -5.04 -4.38
N VAL A 117 3.60 -5.34 -3.14
CA VAL A 117 4.13 -4.34 -2.18
C VAL A 117 5.30 -4.92 -1.39
N HIS A 118 6.16 -4.05 -0.88
CA HIS A 118 7.22 -4.48 0.03
C HIS A 118 6.62 -4.97 1.35
N LYS A 119 7.17 -6.07 1.87
CA LYS A 119 6.67 -6.77 3.07
C LYS A 119 6.47 -5.82 4.27
N ASP A 120 7.42 -4.92 4.52
CA ASP A 120 7.36 -3.98 5.65
C ASP A 120 6.22 -2.97 5.52
N LYS A 121 5.83 -2.62 4.29
CA LYS A 121 4.75 -1.66 4.02
C LYS A 121 3.38 -2.33 3.87
N ALA A 122 3.34 -3.65 3.68
CA ALA A 122 2.11 -4.40 3.40
C ALA A 122 1.04 -4.15 4.46
N GLN A 123 1.39 -4.19 5.75
CA GLN A 123 0.42 -4.01 6.83
C GLN A 123 -0.15 -2.59 6.87
N THR A 124 0.69 -1.57 6.71
CA THR A 124 0.26 -0.15 6.73
C THR A 124 -0.62 0.14 5.53
N LEU A 125 -0.20 -0.29 4.34
CA LEU A 125 -0.97 -0.11 3.11
C LEU A 125 -2.27 -0.90 3.13
N GLY A 126 -2.26 -2.14 3.63
CA GLY A 126 -3.45 -2.97 3.78
C GLY A 126 -4.51 -2.33 4.67
N ARG A 127 -4.11 -1.75 5.81
CA ARG A 127 -5.02 -1.00 6.69
C ARG A 127 -5.61 0.22 5.99
N ALA A 128 -4.77 1.01 5.31
CA ALA A 128 -5.21 2.20 4.59
C ALA A 128 -6.20 1.86 3.46
N LEU A 129 -5.93 0.80 2.68
CA LEU A 129 -6.81 0.33 1.63
C LEU A 129 -8.13 -0.20 2.17
N CYS A 130 -8.12 -1.04 3.22
CA CYS A 130 -9.34 -1.54 3.85
C CYS A 130 -10.21 -0.39 4.39
N ALA A 131 -9.61 0.60 5.05
CA ALA A 131 -10.31 1.78 5.54
C ALA A 131 -10.92 2.60 4.39
N LYS A 132 -10.15 2.82 3.32
CA LYS A 132 -10.63 3.55 2.14
C LYS A 132 -11.75 2.83 1.41
N LEU A 133 -11.66 1.53 1.24
CA LEU A 133 -12.71 0.70 0.65
C LEU A 133 -13.99 0.73 1.49
N LYS A 134 -13.87 0.70 2.82
CA LYS A 134 -15.02 0.83 3.73
C LYS A 134 -15.75 2.17 3.57
N GLU A 135 -15.03 3.25 3.29
CA GLU A 135 -15.63 4.58 3.04
C GLU A 135 -16.31 4.63 1.67
N LEU A 136 -15.70 4.03 0.64
CA LEU A 136 -16.18 4.10 -0.74
C LEU A 136 -17.32 3.11 -1.02
N ILE A 137 -17.27 1.92 -0.42
CA ILE A 137 -18.29 0.89 -0.61
C ILE A 137 -19.50 1.22 0.28
N GLY A 138 -20.63 1.53 -0.33
CA GLY A 138 -21.88 1.78 0.38
C GLY A 138 -22.33 0.56 1.19
N ARG A 139 -23.13 0.79 2.23
CA ARG A 139 -23.75 -0.29 3.01
C ARG A 139 -24.58 -1.20 2.11
N GLN A 140 -24.57 -2.48 2.42
CA GLN A 140 -25.33 -3.53 1.72
C GLN A 140 -26.39 -4.11 2.66
N GLN A 141 -27.21 -5.03 2.15
CA GLN A 141 -28.21 -5.71 2.98
C GLN A 141 -27.56 -6.59 4.07
N PHE A 142 -26.36 -7.11 3.78
CA PHE A 142 -25.56 -7.92 4.68
C PHE A 142 -24.25 -7.19 5.04
N GLU A 143 -23.67 -7.61 6.15
CA GLU A 143 -22.35 -7.16 6.55
C GLU A 143 -21.29 -7.66 5.55
N VAL A 144 -20.42 -6.76 5.07
CA VAL A 144 -19.34 -7.10 4.16
C VAL A 144 -18.00 -6.92 4.88
N ALA A 145 -17.25 -8.01 5.00
CA ALA A 145 -15.87 -7.97 5.48
C ALA A 145 -14.93 -7.58 4.34
N VAL A 146 -14.15 -6.52 4.55
CA VAL A 146 -13.05 -6.10 3.68
C VAL A 146 -11.75 -6.52 4.37
N GLN A 147 -10.94 -7.33 3.70
CA GLN A 147 -9.73 -7.89 4.28
C GLN A 147 -8.56 -7.72 3.33
N ALA A 148 -7.39 -7.41 3.87
CA ALA A 148 -6.13 -7.52 3.14
C ALA A 148 -5.38 -8.75 3.63
N ALA A 149 -4.92 -9.58 2.72
CA ALA A 149 -4.18 -10.80 3.02
C ALA A 149 -2.85 -10.85 2.26
N VAL A 150 -1.85 -11.47 2.89
CA VAL A 150 -0.55 -11.76 2.29
C VAL A 150 -0.26 -13.24 2.52
N ASN A 151 0.02 -13.97 1.47
CA ASN A 151 0.26 -15.43 1.53
C ASN A 151 -0.86 -16.17 2.28
N GLY A 152 -2.12 -15.81 2.02
CA GLY A 152 -3.30 -16.40 2.66
C GLY A 152 -3.54 -15.95 4.13
N LYS A 153 -2.64 -15.15 4.71
CA LYS A 153 -2.79 -14.63 6.08
C LYS A 153 -3.39 -13.22 6.06
N VAL A 154 -4.51 -13.04 6.74
CA VAL A 154 -5.15 -11.71 6.87
C VAL A 154 -4.28 -10.80 7.75
N ILE A 155 -3.87 -9.66 7.20
CA ILE A 155 -3.04 -8.64 7.85
C ILE A 155 -3.83 -7.39 8.26
N ALA A 156 -4.96 -7.13 7.61
CA ALA A 156 -5.86 -6.04 7.96
C ALA A 156 -7.31 -6.45 7.67
N ARG A 157 -8.24 -5.93 8.46
CA ARG A 157 -9.66 -6.18 8.29
C ARG A 157 -10.47 -4.96 8.71
N GLU A 158 -11.44 -4.60 7.88
CA GLU A 158 -12.50 -3.66 8.17
C GLU A 158 -13.86 -4.29 7.87
N THR A 159 -14.90 -3.74 8.44
CA THR A 159 -16.25 -4.26 8.26
C THR A 159 -17.18 -3.14 7.83
N ILE A 160 -17.90 -3.35 6.74
CA ILE A 160 -18.97 -2.49 6.26
C ILE A 160 -20.26 -3.02 6.89
N PRO A 161 -20.93 -2.26 7.77
CA PRO A 161 -22.11 -2.72 8.45
C PRO A 161 -23.29 -2.84 7.48
N ALA A 162 -24.18 -3.80 7.72
CA ALA A 162 -25.45 -3.92 7.00
C ALA A 162 -26.37 -2.71 7.22
N PHE A 163 -27.31 -2.48 6.31
CA PHE A 163 -28.38 -1.47 6.49
C PHE A 163 -29.22 -1.73 7.74
N ARG A 164 -29.52 -3.01 7.97
CA ARG A 164 -30.27 -3.45 9.15
C ARG A 164 -29.45 -4.42 9.96
N LYS A 165 -29.46 -4.24 11.27
CA LYS A 165 -28.88 -5.19 12.19
C LYS A 165 -29.68 -6.50 12.10
N ASP A 166 -29.02 -7.63 11.83
CA ASP A 166 -29.66 -8.94 11.92
C ASP A 166 -30.01 -9.25 13.38
N VAL A 167 -31.25 -9.00 13.73
CA VAL A 167 -31.78 -9.24 15.07
C VAL A 167 -32.05 -10.73 15.33
N ILE A 168 -32.07 -11.56 14.27
CA ILE A 168 -32.36 -12.99 14.35
C ILE A 168 -31.07 -13.79 14.59
N ALA A 169 -29.92 -13.36 14.10
CA ALA A 169 -28.64 -14.06 14.25
C ALA A 169 -28.28 -14.34 15.72
N LYS A 170 -28.62 -13.43 16.64
CA LYS A 170 -28.41 -13.60 18.09
C LYS A 170 -29.42 -14.52 18.75
N CYS A 171 -30.40 -15.04 18.03
CA CYS A 171 -31.46 -15.91 18.54
C CYS A 171 -31.29 -17.37 18.14
N TYR A 172 -30.23 -17.72 17.44
CA TYR A 172 -29.90 -19.10 17.07
C TYR A 172 -29.49 -19.86 18.33
N GLY A 173 -30.28 -20.91 18.68
CA GLY A 173 -30.05 -21.71 19.88
C GLY A 173 -30.75 -21.22 21.15
N GLY A 174 -31.55 -20.14 21.11
CA GLY A 174 -32.25 -19.60 22.26
C GLY A 174 -33.78 -19.89 22.23
N ASP A 175 -34.45 -19.54 23.33
CA ASP A 175 -35.90 -19.68 23.57
C ASP A 175 -36.73 -19.13 22.39
N ILE A 176 -37.68 -19.94 21.92
CA ILE A 176 -38.60 -19.65 20.80
C ILE A 176 -39.45 -18.40 21.10
N SER A 177 -39.81 -18.17 22.34
CA SER A 177 -40.60 -17.02 22.78
C SER A 177 -39.80 -15.69 22.60
N ARG A 178 -38.50 -15.72 22.83
CA ARG A 178 -37.58 -14.60 22.65
C ARG A 178 -37.37 -14.30 21.16
N LYS A 179 -37.38 -15.33 20.30
CA LYS A 179 -37.30 -15.18 18.84
C LYS A 179 -38.56 -14.52 18.27
N ARG A 180 -39.77 -14.89 18.76
CA ARG A 180 -41.03 -14.26 18.35
C ARG A 180 -41.06 -12.79 18.74
N LYS A 181 -40.81 -12.42 19.98
CA LYS A 181 -40.78 -11.03 20.48
C LYS A 181 -39.84 -10.12 19.71
N LYS A 182 -38.74 -10.65 19.14
CA LYS A 182 -37.80 -9.87 18.33
C LYS A 182 -38.20 -9.73 16.87
N LYS A 183 -39.09 -10.60 16.34
CA LYS A 183 -39.64 -10.48 14.99
C LYS A 183 -40.77 -9.47 14.90
N GLU A 184 -41.45 -9.19 16.01
CA GLU A 184 -42.57 -8.30 16.12
C GLU A 184 -42.19 -6.83 16.40
N LYS A 185 -40.89 -6.53 16.64
CA LYS A 185 -40.31 -5.20 16.75
C LYS A 185 -39.50 -4.83 15.49
#